data_ed1add19d6880fafca1b60933303a84d
#
_entry.id   ed1add19d6880fafca1b60933303a84d
#
_cell.length_a   1.000
_cell.length_b   1.000
_cell.length_c   1.000
_cell.angle_alpha   90.00
_cell.angle_beta   90.00
_cell.angle_gamma   90.00
#
_symmetry.space_group_name_H-M   'P 1'
#
loop_
_entity.id
_entity.type
_entity.pdbx_description
1 polymer ?
#
loop_
_entity_poly.entity_id
_entity_poly.type
_entity_poly.pdbx_seq_one_letter_code
_entity_poly.pdbx_strand_id
1 'polypeptide(L)'
;MSNIYQKIISAHKKKQAQLAVLIDPDKFNPELIKLANYCNVHYFFVGGSELTNGNIEKTISVIKKLSKIPVIIFPGDEKQLSAKADAVLFLSLLSGRNPDYLIGKQVLAAPFIKQKKLECISTAYILVDGNKKSATQKVTNTKPLTDTKTIINTSIAAELLGFKAVYLEAGSGAKKNINTSIIKKVKQNIRIPLLVGGGIDGVNKAKQAINAGADILVVGNVLEKNSALLKELSLLFKKIS
;
A
#
# COMPACT_ATOMS: atom_id res chain seq x y z
N MET A 1 -9.74 19.50 -7.73
CA MET A 1 -9.18 18.49 -6.79
C MET A 1 -8.25 17.60 -7.59
N SER A 2 -7.01 17.38 -7.11
CA SER A 2 -6.10 16.48 -7.83
C SER A 2 -6.60 15.05 -7.64
N ASN A 3 -7.04 14.41 -8.70
CA ASN A 3 -7.45 13.01 -8.66
C ASN A 3 -6.20 12.12 -8.51
N ILE A 4 -6.01 11.55 -7.32
CA ILE A 4 -4.86 10.72 -6.98
C ILE A 4 -4.79 9.49 -7.88
N TYR A 5 -5.94 8.86 -8.13
CA TYR A 5 -5.99 7.69 -9.00
C TYR A 5 -5.55 8.02 -10.44
N GLN A 6 -5.89 9.19 -10.97
CA GLN A 6 -5.43 9.60 -12.29
C GLN A 6 -3.91 9.80 -12.35
N LYS A 7 -3.29 10.29 -11.27
CA LYS A 7 -1.81 10.35 -11.16
C LYS A 7 -1.19 8.95 -11.18
N ILE A 8 -1.78 8.00 -10.42
CA ILE A 8 -1.34 6.60 -10.40
C ILE A 8 -1.46 5.98 -11.80
N ILE A 9 -2.61 6.15 -12.48
CA ILE A 9 -2.83 5.64 -13.84
C ILE A 9 -1.89 6.28 -14.86
N SER A 10 -1.63 7.58 -14.75
CA SER A 10 -0.69 8.26 -15.64
C SER A 10 0.72 7.68 -15.51
N ALA A 11 1.21 7.49 -14.29
CA ALA A 11 2.51 6.87 -14.03
C ALA A 11 2.57 5.42 -14.52
N HIS A 12 1.52 4.64 -14.23
CA HIS A 12 1.37 3.26 -14.69
C HIS A 12 1.46 3.15 -16.22
N LYS A 13 0.71 3.99 -16.97
CA LYS A 13 0.77 4.01 -18.44
C LYS A 13 2.15 4.38 -18.97
N LYS A 14 2.87 5.25 -18.27
CA LYS A 14 4.26 5.65 -18.62
C LYS A 14 5.30 4.63 -18.11
N LYS A 15 4.89 3.55 -17.43
CA LYS A 15 5.79 2.57 -16.79
C LYS A 15 6.75 3.22 -15.78
N GLN A 16 6.31 4.28 -15.12
CA GLN A 16 7.06 5.02 -14.10
C GLN A 16 6.68 4.48 -12.72
N ALA A 17 7.60 3.76 -12.09
CA ALA A 17 7.40 3.27 -10.74
C ALA A 17 7.36 4.43 -9.73
N GLN A 18 6.53 4.29 -8.70
CA GLN A 18 6.34 5.28 -7.65
C GLN A 18 6.69 4.70 -6.28
N LEU A 19 7.12 5.56 -5.34
CA LEU A 19 7.44 5.20 -3.97
C LEU A 19 6.35 5.71 -3.03
N ALA A 20 5.76 4.81 -2.25
CA ALA A 20 4.89 5.13 -1.13
C ALA A 20 5.60 4.80 0.20
N VAL A 21 5.59 5.73 1.13
CA VAL A 21 6.05 5.50 2.50
C VAL A 21 4.85 5.20 3.38
N LEU A 22 4.82 4.00 3.97
CA LEU A 22 3.78 3.61 4.91
C LEU A 22 4.11 4.14 6.31
N ILE A 23 3.19 4.91 6.86
CA ILE A 23 3.27 5.52 8.18
C ILE A 23 2.26 4.83 9.10
N ASP A 24 2.77 4.16 10.11
CA ASP A 24 1.98 3.59 11.20
C ASP A 24 1.70 4.70 12.24
N PRO A 25 0.43 5.07 12.50
CA PRO A 25 0.11 6.10 13.50
C PRO A 25 0.60 5.78 14.92
N ASP A 26 0.74 4.50 15.29
CA ASP A 26 1.27 4.07 16.58
C ASP A 26 2.79 4.35 16.71
N LYS A 27 3.48 4.56 15.58
CA LYS A 27 4.93 4.76 15.50
C LYS A 27 5.29 6.03 14.72
N PHE A 28 4.39 6.99 14.73
CA PHE A 28 4.54 8.20 13.95
C PHE A 28 5.80 9.00 14.31
N ASN A 29 6.62 9.28 13.30
CA ASN A 29 7.83 10.09 13.42
C ASN A 29 7.81 11.27 12.42
N PRO A 30 7.68 12.54 12.89
CA PRO A 30 7.69 13.73 12.04
C PRO A 30 8.97 13.92 11.23
N GLU A 31 10.11 13.44 11.72
CA GLU A 31 11.38 13.58 11.01
C GLU A 31 11.41 12.74 9.73
N LEU A 32 10.72 11.59 9.72
CA LEU A 32 10.58 10.79 8.52
C LEU A 32 9.78 11.55 7.44
N ILE A 33 8.79 12.37 7.84
CA ILE A 33 8.01 13.20 6.90
C ILE A 33 8.89 14.29 6.28
N LYS A 34 9.73 14.96 7.08
CA LYS A 34 10.69 15.96 6.58
C LYS A 34 11.67 15.32 5.60
N LEU A 35 12.22 14.17 5.96
CA LEU A 35 13.14 13.42 5.08
C LEU A 35 12.45 13.01 3.76
N ALA A 36 11.20 12.57 3.80
CA ALA A 36 10.44 12.18 2.62
C ALA A 36 10.26 13.34 1.62
N ASN A 37 10.12 14.58 2.09
CA ASN A 37 10.08 15.76 1.23
C ASN A 37 11.36 15.92 0.40
N TYR A 38 12.53 15.72 1.00
CA TYR A 38 13.82 15.77 0.28
C TYR A 38 14.00 14.62 -0.70
N CYS A 39 13.37 13.48 -0.38
CA CYS A 39 13.47 12.26 -1.17
C CYS A 39 12.46 12.19 -2.33
N ASN A 40 11.61 13.21 -2.52
CA ASN A 40 10.57 13.23 -3.54
C ASN A 40 9.71 11.95 -3.53
N VAL A 41 9.29 11.52 -2.34
CA VAL A 41 8.34 10.42 -2.15
C VAL A 41 7.03 10.78 -2.84
N HIS A 42 6.38 9.82 -3.48
CA HIS A 42 5.17 10.10 -4.27
C HIS A 42 3.91 10.13 -3.42
N TYR A 43 3.84 9.26 -2.38
CA TYR A 43 2.67 9.13 -1.52
C TYR A 43 3.07 8.80 -0.08
N PHE A 44 2.30 9.30 0.87
CA PHE A 44 2.23 8.72 2.21
C PHE A 44 1.02 7.80 2.27
N PHE A 45 1.22 6.54 2.63
CA PHE A 45 0.15 5.66 3.05
C PHE A 45 0.08 5.71 4.57
N VAL A 46 -1.10 5.99 5.13
CA VAL A 46 -1.27 6.15 6.58
C VAL A 46 -2.27 5.14 7.11
N GLY A 47 -1.84 4.30 8.04
CA GLY A 47 -2.67 3.28 8.67
C GLY A 47 -1.84 2.11 9.21
N GLY A 48 -2.53 1.14 9.77
CA GLY A 48 -1.96 -0.07 10.33
C GLY A 48 -3.02 -1.16 10.44
N SER A 49 -2.59 -2.42 10.56
CA SER A 49 -3.52 -3.55 10.69
C SER A 49 -4.43 -3.41 11.92
N GLU A 50 -3.91 -2.78 12.98
CA GLU A 50 -4.60 -2.45 14.21
C GLU A 50 -3.94 -1.19 14.78
N LEU A 51 -4.71 -0.26 15.34
CA LEU A 51 -4.19 0.91 16.04
C LEU A 51 -4.49 0.74 17.53
N THR A 52 -3.44 0.87 18.36
CA THR A 52 -3.55 0.75 19.82
C THR A 52 -3.55 2.10 20.52
N ASN A 53 -2.63 2.98 20.17
CA ASN A 53 -2.47 4.31 20.77
C ASN A 53 -2.45 5.42 19.71
N GLY A 54 -2.25 5.09 18.44
CA GLY A 54 -2.17 6.03 17.35
C GLY A 54 -3.52 6.64 16.99
N ASN A 55 -3.49 7.89 16.54
CA ASN A 55 -4.66 8.60 16.08
C ASN A 55 -4.47 9.02 14.62
N ILE A 56 -5.25 8.41 13.73
CA ILE A 56 -5.12 8.63 12.28
C ILE A 56 -5.38 10.09 11.89
N GLU A 57 -6.39 10.70 12.50
CA GLU A 57 -6.78 12.10 12.23
C GLU A 57 -5.67 13.09 12.62
N LYS A 58 -5.06 12.88 13.80
CA LYS A 58 -3.94 13.67 14.30
C LYS A 58 -2.71 13.47 13.43
N THR A 59 -2.38 12.22 13.10
CA THR A 59 -1.23 11.87 12.25
C THR A 59 -1.34 12.53 10.88
N ILE A 60 -2.48 12.39 10.19
CA ILE A 60 -2.72 13.02 8.89
C ILE A 60 -2.63 14.55 9.00
N SER A 61 -3.19 15.15 10.06
CA SER A 61 -3.11 16.60 10.27
C SER A 61 -1.69 17.10 10.38
N VAL A 62 -0.82 16.37 11.09
CA VAL A 62 0.61 16.72 11.21
C VAL A 62 1.33 16.54 9.87
N ILE A 63 1.11 15.43 9.17
CA ILE A 63 1.70 15.20 7.84
C ILE A 63 1.33 16.34 6.88
N LYS A 64 0.07 16.75 6.83
CA LYS A 64 -0.42 17.82 5.95
C LYS A 64 0.17 19.19 6.27
N LYS A 65 0.58 19.43 7.54
CA LYS A 65 1.30 20.65 7.92
C LYS A 65 2.76 20.63 7.47
N LEU A 66 3.39 19.45 7.48
CA LEU A 66 4.81 19.28 7.21
C LEU A 66 5.12 19.00 5.74
N SER A 67 4.14 18.56 4.95
CA SER A 67 4.34 18.06 3.58
C SER A 67 3.17 18.39 2.65
N LYS A 68 3.48 18.53 1.36
CA LYS A 68 2.53 18.60 0.25
C LYS A 68 2.35 17.26 -0.48
N ILE A 69 3.10 16.24 -0.09
CA ILE A 69 2.97 14.89 -0.64
C ILE A 69 1.56 14.37 -0.32
N PRO A 70 0.84 13.78 -1.30
CA PRO A 70 -0.49 13.25 -1.08
C PRO A 70 -0.53 12.18 0.01
N VAL A 71 -1.57 12.23 0.84
CA VAL A 71 -1.82 11.28 1.92
C VAL A 71 -2.98 10.37 1.53
N ILE A 72 -2.71 9.07 1.45
CA ILE A 72 -3.68 8.03 1.14
C ILE A 72 -3.86 7.17 2.38
N ILE A 73 -5.10 7.00 2.84
CA ILE A 73 -5.36 6.09 3.96
C ILE A 73 -5.17 4.66 3.49
N PHE A 74 -4.42 3.87 4.28
CA PHE A 74 -4.25 2.43 4.14
C PHE A 74 -4.87 1.74 5.36
N PRO A 75 -6.21 1.59 5.39
CA PRO A 75 -6.92 1.23 6.60
C PRO A 75 -6.81 -0.26 6.92
N GLY A 76 -6.56 -0.60 8.18
CA GLY A 76 -6.74 -1.96 8.69
C GLY A 76 -8.16 -2.21 9.19
N ASP A 77 -8.92 -1.12 9.45
CA ASP A 77 -10.28 -1.16 10.00
C ASP A 77 -11.12 -0.02 9.45
N GLU A 78 -12.46 -0.16 9.47
CA GLU A 78 -13.42 0.84 9.01
C GLU A 78 -13.38 2.14 9.81
N LYS A 79 -12.84 2.11 11.03
CA LYS A 79 -12.68 3.30 11.91
C LYS A 79 -11.44 4.12 11.55
N GLN A 80 -10.52 3.58 10.76
CA GLN A 80 -9.31 4.27 10.32
C GLN A 80 -9.57 5.19 9.12
N LEU A 81 -10.52 6.09 9.24
CA LEU A 81 -10.88 7.05 8.19
C LEU A 81 -10.70 8.49 8.65
N SER A 82 -10.34 9.38 7.72
CA SER A 82 -10.22 10.81 7.95
C SER A 82 -10.57 11.60 6.70
N ALA A 83 -11.38 12.63 6.83
CA ALA A 83 -11.71 13.54 5.74
C ALA A 83 -10.53 14.46 5.33
N LYS A 84 -9.44 14.47 6.10
CA LYS A 84 -8.23 15.27 5.81
C LYS A 84 -7.29 14.57 4.82
N ALA A 85 -7.47 13.28 4.57
CA ALA A 85 -6.71 12.56 3.57
C ALA A 85 -7.10 12.97 2.14
N ASP A 86 -6.21 12.72 1.18
CA ASP A 86 -6.48 12.98 -0.23
C ASP A 86 -7.25 11.82 -0.88
N ALA A 87 -7.02 10.58 -0.40
CA ALA A 87 -7.70 9.38 -0.89
C ALA A 87 -7.68 8.27 0.17
N VAL A 88 -8.41 7.21 -0.09
CA VAL A 88 -8.39 5.96 0.68
C VAL A 88 -8.22 4.76 -0.26
N LEU A 89 -7.34 3.82 0.11
CA LEU A 89 -7.34 2.48 -0.48
C LEU A 89 -8.53 1.72 0.12
N PHE A 90 -9.55 1.53 -0.69
CA PHE A 90 -10.77 0.81 -0.28
C PHE A 90 -10.50 -0.68 -0.45
N LEU A 91 -9.88 -1.26 0.59
CA LEU A 91 -9.29 -2.59 0.54
C LEU A 91 -10.36 -3.69 0.61
N SER A 92 -10.20 -4.73 -0.19
CA SER A 92 -10.89 -6.01 -0.03
C SER A 92 -9.86 -7.13 0.03
N LEU A 93 -9.88 -7.94 1.10
CA LEU A 93 -8.88 -8.99 1.35
C LEU A 93 -9.19 -10.24 0.53
N LEU A 94 -8.84 -10.22 -0.76
CA LEU A 94 -9.18 -11.30 -1.71
C LEU A 94 -8.41 -12.61 -1.48
N SER A 95 -7.30 -12.58 -0.75
CA SER A 95 -6.60 -13.81 -0.32
C SER A 95 -7.35 -14.58 0.77
N GLY A 96 -8.31 -13.94 1.46
CA GLY A 96 -9.16 -14.56 2.48
C GLY A 96 -10.53 -15.01 1.95
N ARG A 97 -11.31 -15.60 2.86
CA ARG A 97 -12.72 -15.95 2.63
C ARG A 97 -13.60 -15.47 3.78
N ASN A 98 -13.08 -14.61 4.64
CA ASN A 98 -13.86 -13.96 5.69
C ASN A 98 -14.66 -12.81 5.05
N PRO A 99 -16.02 -12.86 5.06
CA PRO A 99 -16.86 -11.85 4.44
C PRO A 99 -16.68 -10.46 5.05
N ASP A 100 -16.32 -10.35 6.33
CA ASP A 100 -16.09 -9.05 6.98
C ASP A 100 -14.98 -8.26 6.29
N TYR A 101 -13.91 -8.93 5.88
CA TYR A 101 -12.77 -8.30 5.18
C TYR A 101 -12.93 -8.30 3.66
N LEU A 102 -13.88 -9.05 3.11
CA LEU A 102 -14.23 -9.00 1.69
C LEU A 102 -15.18 -7.87 1.37
N ILE A 103 -16.21 -7.63 2.20
CA ILE A 103 -17.25 -6.63 1.95
C ILE A 103 -17.81 -5.99 3.22
N GLY A 104 -17.82 -6.66 4.39
CA GLY A 104 -18.50 -6.17 5.59
C GLY A 104 -17.98 -4.82 6.06
N LYS A 105 -16.66 -4.67 6.23
CA LYS A 105 -16.03 -3.40 6.63
C LYS A 105 -16.20 -2.29 5.59
N GLN A 106 -16.26 -2.63 4.33
CA GLN A 106 -16.48 -1.68 3.24
C GLN A 106 -17.90 -1.10 3.30
N VAL A 107 -18.90 -1.92 3.64
CA VAL A 107 -20.29 -1.47 3.85
C VAL A 107 -20.34 -0.45 4.99
N LEU A 108 -19.63 -0.69 6.10
CA LEU A 108 -19.57 0.23 7.24
C LEU A 108 -18.83 1.54 6.91
N ALA A 109 -17.78 1.47 6.11
CA ALA A 109 -16.96 2.64 5.73
C ALA A 109 -17.62 3.52 4.65
N ALA A 110 -18.42 2.95 3.77
CA ALA A 110 -18.95 3.60 2.57
C ALA A 110 -19.74 4.90 2.85
N PRO A 111 -20.63 4.99 3.87
CA PRO A 111 -21.35 6.22 4.17
C PRO A 111 -20.43 7.40 4.48
N PHE A 112 -19.39 7.17 5.29
CA PHE A 112 -18.41 8.21 5.61
C PHE A 112 -17.66 8.69 4.36
N ILE A 113 -17.15 7.75 3.55
CA ILE A 113 -16.39 8.05 2.34
C ILE A 113 -17.26 8.88 1.37
N LYS A 114 -18.52 8.48 1.17
CA LYS A 114 -19.46 9.19 0.29
C LYS A 114 -19.79 10.59 0.83
N GLN A 115 -20.12 10.71 2.12
CA GLN A 115 -20.46 11.99 2.75
C GLN A 115 -19.29 12.99 2.71
N LYS A 116 -18.07 12.52 2.96
CA LYS A 116 -16.88 13.37 2.97
C LYS A 116 -16.26 13.56 1.58
N LYS A 117 -16.84 12.97 0.54
CA LYS A 117 -16.34 13.01 -0.85
C LYS A 117 -14.87 12.61 -0.94
N LEU A 118 -14.44 11.67 -0.08
CA LEU A 118 -13.07 11.16 -0.08
C LEU A 118 -12.83 10.34 -1.33
N GLU A 119 -11.72 10.60 -2.05
CA GLU A 119 -11.37 9.82 -3.23
C GLU A 119 -11.16 8.36 -2.87
N CYS A 120 -11.90 7.45 -3.52
CA CYS A 120 -11.92 6.02 -3.22
C CYS A 120 -11.19 5.24 -4.33
N ILE A 121 -10.15 4.50 -3.95
CA ILE A 121 -9.38 3.63 -4.84
C ILE A 121 -9.66 2.19 -4.41
N SER A 122 -10.63 1.52 -5.09
CA SER A 122 -10.92 0.11 -4.80
C SER A 122 -9.69 -0.75 -5.06
N THR A 123 -9.21 -1.43 -4.01
CA THR A 123 -7.91 -2.13 -4.06
C THR A 123 -8.06 -3.56 -3.59
N ALA A 124 -7.73 -4.49 -4.47
CA ALA A 124 -7.67 -5.90 -4.14
C ALA A 124 -6.42 -6.20 -3.32
N TYR A 125 -6.58 -6.48 -2.04
CA TYR A 125 -5.48 -6.81 -1.14
C TYR A 125 -5.24 -8.31 -1.14
N ILE A 126 -4.06 -8.74 -1.56
CA ILE A 126 -3.67 -10.15 -1.68
C ILE A 126 -2.46 -10.39 -0.78
N LEU A 127 -2.70 -11.08 0.34
CA LEU A 127 -1.66 -11.47 1.27
C LEU A 127 -0.93 -12.69 0.71
N VAL A 128 0.38 -12.55 0.49
CA VAL A 128 1.29 -13.60 0.00
C VAL A 128 2.21 -14.00 1.14
N ASP A 129 2.64 -15.26 1.20
CA ASP A 129 3.48 -15.75 2.28
C ASP A 129 4.86 -15.07 2.30
N GLY A 130 5.11 -14.31 3.35
CA GLY A 130 6.40 -13.66 3.65
C GLY A 130 7.29 -14.44 4.60
N ASN A 131 6.99 -15.71 4.84
CA ASN A 131 7.71 -16.61 5.77
C ASN A 131 7.76 -16.08 7.22
N LYS A 132 6.72 -15.34 7.61
CA LYS A 132 6.49 -14.84 8.98
C LYS A 132 5.03 -14.49 9.16
N LYS A 133 4.42 -14.90 10.28
CA LYS A 133 3.03 -14.55 10.60
C LYS A 133 2.90 -13.03 10.78
N SER A 134 2.18 -12.37 9.88
CA SER A 134 1.96 -10.93 9.89
C SER A 134 0.84 -10.50 10.84
N ALA A 135 0.79 -9.20 11.17
CA ALA A 135 -0.32 -8.62 11.93
C ALA A 135 -1.65 -8.82 11.18
N THR A 136 -1.67 -8.60 9.87
CA THR A 136 -2.85 -8.84 9.03
C THR A 136 -3.38 -10.27 9.15
N GLN A 137 -2.50 -11.29 9.12
CA GLN A 137 -2.91 -12.69 9.31
C GLN A 137 -3.57 -12.92 10.66
N LYS A 138 -3.07 -12.27 11.72
CA LYS A 138 -3.61 -12.41 13.07
C LYS A 138 -4.98 -11.78 13.20
N VAL A 139 -5.10 -10.50 12.77
CA VAL A 139 -6.33 -9.70 12.89
C VAL A 139 -7.45 -10.27 12.01
N THR A 140 -7.14 -10.68 10.79
CA THR A 140 -8.14 -11.15 9.82
C THR A 140 -8.39 -12.66 9.87
N ASN A 141 -7.60 -13.41 10.65
CA ASN A 141 -7.58 -14.87 10.67
C ASN A 141 -7.47 -15.49 9.26
N THR A 142 -6.66 -14.86 8.40
CA THR A 142 -6.51 -15.24 6.99
C THR A 142 -5.15 -15.90 6.76
N LYS A 143 -5.14 -17.03 6.04
CA LYS A 143 -3.91 -17.65 5.58
C LYS A 143 -3.40 -16.93 4.32
N PRO A 144 -2.10 -16.62 4.22
CA PRO A 144 -1.54 -16.05 3.00
C PRO A 144 -1.57 -17.06 1.87
N LEU A 145 -1.61 -16.57 0.64
CA LEU A 145 -1.47 -17.42 -0.54
C LEU A 145 -0.01 -17.81 -0.74
N THR A 146 0.24 -19.08 -1.04
CA THR A 146 1.57 -19.66 -1.31
C THR A 146 1.71 -20.08 -2.77
N ASP A 147 0.61 -20.49 -3.40
CA ASP A 147 0.59 -20.97 -4.78
C ASP A 147 0.54 -19.81 -5.78
N THR A 148 1.53 -19.79 -6.67
CA THR A 148 1.68 -18.76 -7.71
C THR A 148 0.47 -18.68 -8.64
N LYS A 149 -0.11 -19.81 -9.04
CA LYS A 149 -1.29 -19.85 -9.94
C LYS A 149 -2.50 -19.21 -9.28
N THR A 150 -2.72 -19.53 -8.01
CA THR A 150 -3.81 -18.94 -7.21
C THR A 150 -3.64 -17.44 -7.03
N ILE A 151 -2.40 -16.94 -6.79
CA ILE A 151 -2.12 -15.50 -6.69
C ILE A 151 -2.45 -14.80 -8.02
N ILE A 152 -2.02 -15.35 -9.14
CA ILE A 152 -2.29 -14.78 -10.47
C ILE A 152 -3.80 -14.78 -10.74
N ASN A 153 -4.49 -15.89 -10.54
CA ASN A 153 -5.92 -16.02 -10.79
C ASN A 153 -6.74 -15.06 -9.89
N THR A 154 -6.30 -14.87 -8.62
CA THR A 154 -6.94 -13.90 -7.71
C THR A 154 -6.75 -12.47 -8.23
N SER A 155 -5.58 -12.15 -8.79
CA SER A 155 -5.30 -10.83 -9.36
C SER A 155 -6.11 -10.57 -10.64
N ILE A 156 -6.28 -11.57 -11.49
CA ILE A 156 -7.16 -11.50 -12.68
C ILE A 156 -8.61 -11.31 -12.26
N ALA A 157 -9.07 -12.08 -11.28
CA ALA A 157 -10.43 -11.95 -10.75
C ALA A 157 -10.68 -10.55 -10.17
N ALA A 158 -9.68 -9.95 -9.51
CA ALA A 158 -9.76 -8.58 -9.02
C ALA A 158 -10.03 -7.58 -10.17
N GLU A 159 -9.28 -7.68 -11.26
CA GLU A 159 -9.49 -6.81 -12.42
C GLU A 159 -10.88 -7.01 -13.04
N LEU A 160 -11.31 -8.26 -13.23
CA LEU A 160 -12.63 -8.59 -13.79
C LEU A 160 -13.78 -8.12 -12.88
N LEU A 161 -13.59 -8.08 -11.56
CA LEU A 161 -14.53 -7.52 -10.58
C LEU A 161 -14.53 -5.99 -10.54
N GLY A 162 -13.69 -5.31 -11.33
CA GLY A 162 -13.63 -3.86 -11.42
C GLY A 162 -12.81 -3.17 -10.35
N PHE A 163 -11.89 -3.87 -9.69
CA PHE A 163 -10.94 -3.21 -8.80
C PHE A 163 -10.02 -2.27 -9.59
N LYS A 164 -9.67 -1.14 -8.97
CA LYS A 164 -8.80 -0.12 -9.55
C LYS A 164 -7.32 -0.44 -9.42
N ALA A 165 -6.94 -1.28 -8.46
CA ALA A 165 -5.57 -1.68 -8.21
C ALA A 165 -5.49 -3.06 -7.55
N VAL A 166 -4.35 -3.73 -7.71
CA VAL A 166 -3.98 -4.92 -6.96
C VAL A 166 -2.84 -4.57 -6.02
N TYR A 167 -2.92 -5.00 -4.77
CA TYR A 167 -1.84 -4.88 -3.79
C TYR A 167 -1.38 -6.27 -3.35
N LEU A 168 -0.15 -6.64 -3.72
CA LEU A 168 0.52 -7.83 -3.22
C LEU A 168 1.31 -7.46 -1.95
N GLU A 169 0.98 -8.09 -0.84
CA GLU A 169 1.58 -7.81 0.46
C GLU A 169 2.21 -9.08 1.05
N ALA A 170 3.51 -9.02 1.39
CA ALA A 170 4.20 -10.12 2.08
C ALA A 170 3.99 -10.09 3.61
N GLY A 171 3.43 -9.01 4.13
CA GLY A 171 3.21 -8.79 5.56
C GLY A 171 4.25 -7.87 6.20
N SER A 172 3.78 -7.11 7.18
CA SER A 172 4.64 -6.20 7.95
C SER A 172 5.75 -6.98 8.66
N GLY A 173 7.01 -6.58 8.41
CA GLY A 173 8.19 -7.25 8.96
C GLY A 173 8.42 -8.66 8.42
N ALA A 174 7.93 -8.97 7.23
CA ALA A 174 8.16 -10.24 6.54
C ALA A 174 9.67 -10.52 6.41
N LYS A 175 10.05 -11.79 6.58
CA LYS A 175 11.45 -12.24 6.37
C LYS A 175 11.81 -12.32 4.89
N LYS A 176 10.82 -12.57 4.02
CA LYS A 176 10.96 -12.61 2.57
C LYS A 176 10.03 -11.60 1.93
N ASN A 177 10.53 -10.86 0.95
CA ASN A 177 9.70 -10.06 0.06
C ASN A 177 9.00 -10.97 -0.96
N ILE A 178 8.02 -10.42 -1.68
CA ILE A 178 7.33 -11.14 -2.76
C ILE A 178 8.33 -11.53 -3.85
N ASN A 179 8.27 -12.78 -4.27
CA ASN A 179 9.13 -13.31 -5.31
C ASN A 179 8.91 -12.51 -6.62
N THR A 180 10.01 -12.09 -7.25
CA THR A 180 9.97 -11.30 -8.49
C THR A 180 9.26 -12.02 -9.63
N SER A 181 9.34 -13.37 -9.68
CA SER A 181 8.59 -14.15 -10.66
C SER A 181 7.07 -14.03 -10.49
N ILE A 182 6.57 -13.93 -9.24
CA ILE A 182 5.16 -13.71 -8.94
C ILE A 182 4.76 -12.31 -9.41
N ILE A 183 5.52 -11.26 -9.02
CA ILE A 183 5.27 -9.88 -9.43
C ILE A 183 5.18 -9.79 -10.95
N LYS A 184 6.17 -10.33 -11.66
CA LYS A 184 6.23 -10.34 -13.13
C LYS A 184 5.01 -11.03 -13.75
N LYS A 185 4.66 -12.23 -13.27
CA LYS A 185 3.52 -13.00 -13.80
C LYS A 185 2.20 -12.31 -13.52
N VAL A 186 2.00 -11.74 -12.31
CA VAL A 186 0.80 -10.94 -12.02
C VAL A 186 0.72 -9.75 -12.96
N LYS A 187 1.81 -8.97 -13.10
CA LYS A 187 1.87 -7.79 -13.97
C LYS A 187 1.58 -8.10 -15.43
N GLN A 188 1.97 -9.28 -15.92
CA GLN A 188 1.69 -9.72 -17.29
C GLN A 188 0.22 -10.07 -17.53
N ASN A 189 -0.54 -10.36 -16.47
CA ASN A 189 -1.93 -10.82 -16.53
C ASN A 189 -2.97 -9.78 -16.12
N ILE A 190 -2.55 -8.60 -15.62
CA ILE A 190 -3.45 -7.49 -15.26
C ILE A 190 -3.04 -6.20 -15.97
N ARG A 191 -4.00 -5.31 -16.21
CA ARG A 191 -3.81 -3.99 -16.83
C ARG A 191 -3.99 -2.84 -15.84
N ILE A 192 -4.41 -3.14 -14.61
CA ILE A 192 -4.55 -2.18 -13.53
C ILE A 192 -3.23 -2.05 -12.73
N PRO A 193 -3.02 -0.94 -12.01
CA PRO A 193 -1.82 -0.73 -11.20
C PRO A 193 -1.55 -1.84 -10.20
N LEU A 194 -0.28 -2.23 -10.09
CA LEU A 194 0.21 -3.24 -9.15
C LEU A 194 1.04 -2.58 -8.05
N LEU A 195 0.52 -2.62 -6.83
CA LEU A 195 1.22 -2.21 -5.63
C LEU A 195 1.93 -3.42 -5.01
N VAL A 196 3.14 -3.23 -4.51
CA VAL A 196 3.93 -4.29 -3.87
C VAL A 196 4.52 -3.79 -2.56
N GLY A 197 4.27 -4.54 -1.47
CA GLY A 197 4.78 -4.22 -0.13
C GLY A 197 5.18 -5.45 0.68
N GLY A 198 5.76 -5.19 1.84
CA GLY A 198 6.24 -6.19 2.77
C GLY A 198 7.62 -6.77 2.42
N GLY A 199 8.50 -6.84 3.43
CA GLY A 199 9.84 -7.43 3.29
C GLY A 199 10.83 -6.65 2.41
N ILE A 200 10.54 -5.41 2.04
CA ILE A 200 11.46 -4.53 1.30
C ILE A 200 12.35 -3.82 2.33
N ASP A 201 13.53 -4.35 2.57
CA ASP A 201 14.47 -3.88 3.59
C ASP A 201 15.78 -3.32 3.02
N GLY A 202 15.86 -3.18 1.68
CA GLY A 202 17.04 -2.64 1.01
C GLY A 202 16.83 -2.32 -0.46
N VAL A 203 17.79 -1.58 -1.02
CA VAL A 203 17.77 -1.08 -2.40
C VAL A 203 17.68 -2.21 -3.44
N ASN A 204 18.39 -3.32 -3.21
CA ASN A 204 18.37 -4.44 -4.14
C ASN A 204 16.99 -5.08 -4.27
N LYS A 205 16.29 -5.32 -3.14
CA LYS A 205 14.92 -5.85 -3.16
C LYS A 205 13.94 -4.88 -3.80
N ALA A 206 14.09 -3.58 -3.54
CA ALA A 206 13.30 -2.52 -4.16
C ALA A 206 13.49 -2.52 -5.69
N LYS A 207 14.74 -2.51 -6.16
CA LYS A 207 15.09 -2.55 -7.59
C LYS A 207 14.53 -3.80 -8.28
N GLN A 208 14.63 -4.95 -7.63
CA GLN A 208 14.10 -6.21 -8.17
C GLN A 208 12.57 -6.17 -8.32
N ALA A 209 11.84 -5.62 -7.32
CA ALA A 209 10.39 -5.50 -7.40
C ALA A 209 9.94 -4.53 -8.50
N ILE A 210 10.62 -3.38 -8.64
CA ILE A 210 10.38 -2.41 -9.72
C ILE A 210 10.62 -3.05 -11.09
N ASN A 211 11.76 -3.69 -11.27
CA ASN A 211 12.11 -4.35 -12.54
C ASN A 211 11.16 -5.51 -12.89
N ALA A 212 10.54 -6.13 -11.89
CA ALA A 212 9.52 -7.16 -12.09
C ALA A 212 8.15 -6.58 -12.45
N GLY A 213 7.96 -5.25 -12.38
CA GLY A 213 6.76 -4.55 -12.83
C GLY A 213 5.87 -3.99 -11.73
N ALA A 214 6.37 -3.79 -10.50
CA ALA A 214 5.64 -3.05 -9.48
C ALA A 214 5.47 -1.58 -9.92
N ASP A 215 4.22 -1.08 -9.96
CA ASP A 215 3.91 0.30 -10.26
C ASP A 215 4.08 1.21 -9.04
N ILE A 216 3.72 0.69 -7.85
CA ILE A 216 3.96 1.40 -6.58
C ILE A 216 4.67 0.44 -5.62
N LEU A 217 5.85 0.86 -5.15
CA LEU A 217 6.57 0.18 -4.09
C LEU A 217 6.17 0.78 -2.75
N VAL A 218 5.72 -0.05 -1.81
CA VAL A 218 5.30 0.39 -0.47
C VAL A 218 6.33 -0.05 0.56
N VAL A 219 6.91 0.92 1.29
CA VAL A 219 7.95 0.68 2.29
C VAL A 219 7.54 1.34 3.62
N GLY A 220 7.56 0.56 4.69
CA GLY A 220 7.15 1.02 6.03
C GLY A 220 8.18 0.70 7.11
N ASN A 221 8.00 -0.39 7.83
CA ASN A 221 8.71 -0.75 9.07
C ASN A 221 10.24 -0.61 9.06
N VAL A 222 10.88 -0.82 7.92
CA VAL A 222 12.34 -0.67 7.82
C VAL A 222 12.75 0.79 8.01
N LEU A 223 11.91 1.75 7.56
CA LEU A 223 12.18 3.18 7.67
C LEU A 223 12.01 3.71 9.11
N GLU A 224 11.23 3.02 9.93
CA GLU A 224 11.11 3.30 11.37
C GLU A 224 12.45 3.04 12.10
N LYS A 225 13.20 2.03 11.63
CA LYS A 225 14.49 1.60 12.22
C LYS A 225 15.70 2.27 11.53
N ASN A 226 15.62 2.47 10.23
CA ASN A 226 16.67 3.03 9.39
C ASN A 226 16.07 3.98 8.36
N SER A 227 15.83 5.21 8.78
CA SER A 227 15.29 6.25 7.88
C SER A 227 16.27 6.64 6.76
N ALA A 228 17.61 6.46 6.96
CA ALA A 228 18.60 6.76 5.94
C ALA A 228 18.40 5.97 4.65
N LEU A 229 17.86 4.74 4.75
CA LEU A 229 17.50 3.90 3.59
C LEU A 229 16.56 4.63 2.63
N LEU A 230 15.71 5.56 3.11
CA LEU A 230 14.80 6.31 2.24
C LEU A 230 15.54 7.13 1.19
N LYS A 231 16.71 7.70 1.53
CA LYS A 231 17.55 8.45 0.57
C LYS A 231 18.04 7.53 -0.55
N GLU A 232 18.51 6.34 -0.19
CA GLU A 232 19.02 5.36 -1.17
C GLU A 232 17.87 4.84 -2.06
N LEU A 233 16.73 4.49 -1.48
CA LEU A 233 15.55 4.07 -2.21
C LEU A 233 15.09 5.13 -3.21
N SER A 234 15.07 6.41 -2.79
CA SER A 234 14.59 7.50 -3.62
C SER A 234 15.36 7.67 -4.92
N LEU A 235 16.65 7.27 -4.93
CA LEU A 235 17.49 7.33 -6.14
C LEU A 235 17.01 6.39 -7.24
N LEU A 236 16.33 5.30 -6.89
CA LEU A 236 15.75 4.37 -7.87
C LEU A 236 14.64 5.03 -8.71
N PHE A 237 13.93 5.99 -8.14
CA PHE A 237 12.77 6.63 -8.75
C PHE A 237 13.12 7.93 -9.49
N LYS A 238 14.31 8.48 -9.28
CA LYS A 238 14.80 9.67 -10.00
C LYS A 238 15.32 9.38 -11.41
N LYS A 239 15.71 8.13 -11.69
CA LYS A 239 16.33 7.71 -12.96
C LYS A 239 15.33 7.29 -14.05
N ILE A 240 14.03 7.35 -13.77
CA ILE A 240 12.96 6.85 -14.67
C ILE A 240 12.12 8.03 -15.23
N SER A 241 12.63 9.26 -15.07
CA SER A 241 12.01 10.47 -15.62
C SER A 241 12.40 10.70 -17.07
#